data_bb26968d01ef010fba5305c6d7743578
#
_entry.id   bb26968d01ef010fba5305c6d7743578
#
_cell.length_a   1.000
_cell.length_b   1.000
_cell.length_c   1.000
_cell.angle_alpha   90.00
_cell.angle_beta   90.00
_cell.angle_gamma   90.00
#
_symmetry.space_group_name_H-M   'P 1'
#
loop_
_entity.id
_entity.type
_entity.pdbx_description
1 polymer ?
#
loop_
_entity_poly.entity_id
_entity_poly.type
_entity_poly.pdbx_seq_one_letter_code
_entity_poly.pdbx_strand_id
1 'polypeptide(L)'
;SSSLHEQVVDDIMRSSFNSAGQRCSALRLAIIHESIFDDLVEMIKDAMAELTVGNPEDFHCDLGPIIDERSRNMLLEYISECSNNGYLVFSHNQAPDGNFISPTLIELNSIDDINEEKFGPILHVIKYKTDELDQILTALKNKQYGLTMGVHSRIESKADDIINKSIAGNTYINRDIVGAVVGSQPFGGTGLSGTGFKAGGPNYLLQFVDERSITKNTVAFGGNAEILNLED
;
A
#
# COMPACT_ATOMS: atom_id res chain seq x y z
N SER A 1 -14.22 -1.62 -14.78
CA SER A 1 -14.77 -2.03 -16.12
C SER A 1 -13.98 -1.44 -17.31
N SER A 2 -13.13 -0.46 -17.08
CA SER A 2 -12.34 0.18 -18.16
C SER A 2 -10.84 -0.13 -18.14
N SER A 3 -10.41 -1.06 -17.28
CA SER A 3 -9.00 -1.50 -17.18
C SER A 3 -8.64 -2.55 -18.23
N LEU A 4 -7.35 -2.77 -18.42
CA LEU A 4 -6.81 -3.95 -19.11
C LEU A 4 -6.65 -5.05 -18.05
N HIS A 5 -7.38 -6.16 -18.20
CA HIS A 5 -7.45 -7.18 -17.16
C HIS A 5 -6.09 -7.85 -16.92
N GLU A 6 -5.37 -8.19 -17.98
CA GLU A 6 -4.05 -8.82 -17.89
C GLU A 6 -3.04 -7.94 -17.13
N GLN A 7 -3.05 -6.63 -17.42
CA GLN A 7 -2.18 -5.68 -16.71
C GLN A 7 -2.59 -5.57 -15.23
N VAL A 8 -3.90 -5.57 -14.94
CA VAL A 8 -4.39 -5.52 -13.57
C VAL A 8 -3.94 -6.75 -12.79
N VAL A 9 -4.04 -7.94 -13.39
CA VAL A 9 -3.59 -9.19 -12.76
C VAL A 9 -2.10 -9.14 -12.48
N ASP A 10 -1.26 -8.79 -13.44
CA ASP A 10 0.20 -8.70 -13.27
C ASP A 10 0.57 -7.71 -12.15
N ASP A 11 -0.05 -6.54 -12.13
CA ASP A 11 0.18 -5.51 -11.11
C ASP A 11 -0.32 -5.94 -9.72
N ILE A 12 -1.44 -6.67 -9.63
CA ILE A 12 -1.94 -7.26 -8.38
C ILE A 12 -0.97 -8.32 -7.88
N MET A 13 -0.53 -9.23 -8.73
CA MET A 13 0.40 -10.31 -8.37
C MET A 13 1.70 -9.73 -7.80
N ARG A 14 2.30 -8.77 -8.48
CA ARG A 14 3.51 -8.07 -8.02
C ARG A 14 3.27 -7.33 -6.70
N SER A 15 2.16 -6.60 -6.61
CA SER A 15 1.87 -5.77 -5.44
C SER A 15 1.51 -6.57 -4.20
N SER A 16 0.81 -7.71 -4.34
CA SER A 16 0.35 -8.50 -3.21
C SER A 16 1.38 -9.51 -2.72
N PHE A 17 2.12 -10.14 -3.63
CA PHE A 17 2.87 -11.36 -3.31
C PHE A 17 4.38 -11.19 -3.35
N ASN A 18 4.94 -10.19 -4.02
CA ASN A 18 6.37 -9.91 -3.95
C ASN A 18 6.82 -9.73 -2.49
N SER A 19 7.97 -10.32 -2.15
CA SER A 19 8.50 -10.36 -0.77
C SER A 19 7.51 -11.00 0.22
N ALA A 20 6.71 -11.97 -0.24
CA ALA A 20 5.65 -12.62 0.54
C ALA A 20 4.66 -11.61 1.17
N GLY A 21 4.35 -10.52 0.46
CA GLY A 21 3.46 -9.46 0.95
C GLY A 21 4.00 -8.68 2.15
N GLN A 22 5.28 -8.81 2.50
CA GLN A 22 5.89 -8.19 3.69
C GLN A 22 6.56 -6.86 3.36
N ARG A 23 5.84 -6.00 2.62
CA ARG A 23 6.24 -4.60 2.35
C ARG A 23 5.16 -3.65 2.86
N CYS A 24 5.57 -2.47 3.28
CA CYS A 24 4.65 -1.40 3.69
C CYS A 24 3.69 -0.98 2.57
N SER A 25 4.11 -1.07 1.32
CA SER A 25 3.33 -0.76 0.13
C SER A 25 2.65 -1.96 -0.52
N ALA A 26 2.68 -3.15 0.10
CA ALA A 26 2.03 -4.33 -0.48
C ALA A 26 0.50 -4.15 -0.55
N LEU A 27 -0.08 -4.64 -1.64
CA LEU A 27 -1.53 -4.59 -1.84
C LEU A 27 -2.23 -5.55 -0.87
N ARG A 28 -3.07 -5.00 -0.01
CA ARG A 28 -3.87 -5.77 0.97
C ARG A 28 -5.30 -5.97 0.52
N LEU A 29 -5.83 -5.03 -0.26
CA LEU A 29 -7.23 -5.02 -0.68
C LEU A 29 -7.35 -4.58 -2.14
N ALA A 30 -7.93 -5.42 -2.97
CA ALA A 30 -8.37 -5.09 -4.32
C ALA A 30 -9.89 -4.86 -4.34
N ILE A 31 -10.29 -3.69 -4.83
CA ILE A 31 -11.69 -3.27 -4.94
C ILE A 31 -12.09 -3.36 -6.40
N ILE A 32 -12.91 -4.33 -6.73
CA ILE A 32 -13.17 -4.74 -8.11
C ILE A 32 -14.62 -4.47 -8.47
N HIS A 33 -14.84 -3.77 -9.58
CA HIS A 33 -16.19 -3.47 -10.07
C HIS A 33 -16.94 -4.75 -10.46
N GLU A 34 -18.24 -4.84 -10.11
CA GLU A 34 -19.08 -6.04 -10.29
C GLU A 34 -19.05 -6.61 -11.72
N SER A 35 -18.98 -5.75 -12.74
CA SER A 35 -19.01 -6.17 -14.15
C SER A 35 -17.79 -6.94 -14.63
N ILE A 36 -16.71 -6.97 -13.85
CA ILE A 36 -15.47 -7.66 -14.19
C ILE A 36 -14.97 -8.53 -13.04
N PHE A 37 -15.70 -8.57 -11.93
CA PHE A 37 -15.23 -9.20 -10.70
C PHE A 37 -14.94 -10.69 -10.89
N ASP A 38 -15.91 -11.42 -11.41
CA ASP A 38 -15.82 -12.88 -11.48
C ASP A 38 -14.68 -13.30 -12.45
N ASP A 39 -14.60 -12.67 -13.62
CA ASP A 39 -13.56 -12.93 -14.61
C ASP A 39 -12.16 -12.55 -14.07
N LEU A 40 -12.06 -11.38 -13.42
CA LEU A 40 -10.77 -10.91 -12.92
C LEU A 40 -10.27 -11.75 -11.73
N VAL A 41 -11.17 -12.13 -10.82
CA VAL A 41 -10.82 -12.99 -9.67
C VAL A 41 -10.37 -14.38 -10.15
N GLU A 42 -11.00 -14.93 -11.19
CA GLU A 42 -10.56 -16.20 -11.78
C GLU A 42 -9.16 -16.07 -12.37
N MET A 43 -8.88 -15.02 -13.16
CA MET A 43 -7.54 -14.77 -13.70
C MET A 43 -6.49 -14.59 -12.57
N ILE A 44 -6.83 -13.94 -11.46
CA ILE A 44 -5.94 -13.81 -10.30
C ILE A 44 -5.66 -15.16 -9.69
N LYS A 45 -6.66 -16.01 -9.51
CA LYS A 45 -6.48 -17.39 -8.98
C LYS A 45 -5.59 -18.24 -9.88
N ASP A 46 -5.80 -18.17 -11.18
CA ASP A 46 -4.95 -18.88 -12.16
C ASP A 46 -3.50 -18.40 -12.06
N ALA A 47 -3.27 -17.10 -12.00
CA ALA A 47 -1.92 -16.54 -11.83
C ALA A 47 -1.31 -16.91 -10.47
N MET A 48 -2.10 -16.97 -9.39
CA MET A 48 -1.63 -17.45 -8.09
C MET A 48 -1.21 -18.92 -8.12
N ALA A 49 -1.85 -19.74 -8.95
CA ALA A 49 -1.54 -21.16 -9.09
C ALA A 49 -0.16 -21.40 -9.69
N GLU A 50 0.36 -20.47 -10.47
CA GLU A 50 1.69 -20.54 -11.09
C GLU A 50 2.83 -20.14 -10.11
N LEU A 51 2.50 -19.51 -8.97
CA LEU A 51 3.51 -19.04 -8.02
C LEU A 51 4.15 -20.19 -7.25
N THR A 52 5.47 -20.17 -7.17
CA THR A 52 6.28 -21.15 -6.43
C THR A 52 6.72 -20.56 -5.09
N VAL A 53 6.35 -21.23 -3.99
CA VAL A 53 6.75 -20.88 -2.62
C VAL A 53 7.93 -21.77 -2.21
N GLY A 54 9.02 -21.16 -1.76
CA GLY A 54 10.19 -21.95 -1.39
C GLY A 54 11.41 -21.15 -0.92
N ASN A 55 12.57 -21.79 -0.98
CA ASN A 55 13.83 -21.15 -0.60
C ASN A 55 14.17 -20.02 -1.59
N PRO A 56 14.36 -18.75 -1.13
CA PRO A 56 14.67 -17.62 -1.99
C PRO A 56 16.05 -17.71 -2.68
N GLU A 57 16.92 -18.66 -2.32
CA GLU A 57 18.14 -18.94 -3.05
C GLU A 57 17.89 -19.72 -4.36
N ASP A 58 16.69 -20.28 -4.52
CA ASP A 58 16.28 -20.96 -5.73
C ASP A 58 15.71 -19.94 -6.73
N PHE A 59 16.25 -19.92 -7.95
CA PHE A 59 15.78 -19.01 -9.02
C PHE A 59 14.33 -19.25 -9.45
N HIS A 60 13.77 -20.41 -9.14
CA HIS A 60 12.37 -20.74 -9.44
C HIS A 60 11.40 -20.29 -8.31
N CYS A 61 11.93 -19.76 -7.23
CA CYS A 61 11.11 -19.31 -6.09
C CYS A 61 10.57 -17.89 -6.32
N ASP A 62 9.25 -17.76 -6.30
CA ASP A 62 8.56 -16.46 -6.36
C ASP A 62 8.35 -15.87 -4.98
N LEU A 63 8.02 -16.71 -3.97
CA LEU A 63 7.75 -16.29 -2.61
C LEU A 63 8.67 -17.01 -1.62
N GLY A 64 9.41 -16.20 -0.86
CA GLY A 64 10.20 -16.66 0.27
C GLY A 64 9.37 -16.80 1.56
N PRO A 65 10.06 -17.02 2.72
CA PRO A 65 9.39 -17.24 4.00
C PRO A 65 8.81 -15.97 4.62
N ILE A 66 7.90 -16.17 5.56
CA ILE A 66 7.49 -15.18 6.56
C ILE A 66 8.64 -14.96 7.54
N ILE A 67 8.74 -13.74 8.08
CA ILE A 67 9.88 -13.29 8.88
C ILE A 67 10.18 -14.19 10.09
N ASP A 68 9.15 -14.70 10.76
CA ASP A 68 9.27 -15.61 11.90
C ASP A 68 8.03 -16.51 12.08
N GLU A 69 8.17 -17.51 12.96
CA GLU A 69 7.12 -18.48 13.26
C GLU A 69 5.89 -17.81 13.89
N ARG A 70 6.08 -16.81 14.75
CA ARG A 70 4.98 -16.11 15.40
C ARG A 70 4.11 -15.41 14.35
N SER A 71 4.72 -14.64 13.46
CA SER A 71 4.03 -13.95 12.38
C SER A 71 3.32 -14.92 11.45
N ARG A 72 3.97 -16.04 11.11
CA ARG A 72 3.36 -17.11 10.34
C ARG A 72 2.10 -17.66 11.02
N ASN A 73 2.20 -18.00 12.31
CA ASN A 73 1.08 -18.60 13.03
C ASN A 73 -0.11 -17.63 13.15
N MET A 74 0.15 -16.33 13.40
CA MET A 74 -0.91 -15.30 13.40
C MET A 74 -1.61 -15.18 12.04
N LEU A 75 -0.88 -15.28 10.93
CA LEU A 75 -1.48 -15.24 9.59
C LEU A 75 -2.30 -16.48 9.28
N LEU A 76 -1.82 -17.67 9.67
CA LEU A 76 -2.56 -18.93 9.50
C LEU A 76 -3.85 -18.95 10.34
N GLU A 77 -3.78 -18.45 11.57
CA GLU A 77 -4.95 -18.29 12.45
C GLU A 77 -5.98 -17.38 11.80
N TYR A 78 -5.56 -16.24 11.29
CA TYR A 78 -6.44 -15.32 10.57
C TYR A 78 -7.09 -15.95 9.34
N ILE A 79 -6.34 -16.68 8.52
CA ILE A 79 -6.88 -17.38 7.34
C ILE A 79 -7.95 -18.41 7.78
N SER A 80 -7.68 -19.14 8.86
CA SER A 80 -8.61 -20.11 9.44
C SER A 80 -9.88 -19.43 9.97
N GLU A 81 -9.74 -18.30 10.68
CA GLU A 81 -10.86 -17.50 11.16
C GLU A 81 -11.74 -17.00 10.00
N CYS A 82 -11.14 -16.50 8.91
CA CYS A 82 -11.88 -16.08 7.75
C CYS A 82 -12.70 -17.25 7.15
N SER A 83 -12.10 -18.42 7.01
CA SER A 83 -12.80 -19.60 6.53
C SER A 83 -13.95 -20.02 7.46
N ASN A 84 -13.73 -20.01 8.77
CA ASN A 84 -14.74 -20.35 9.78
C ASN A 84 -15.90 -19.34 9.81
N ASN A 85 -15.63 -18.08 9.49
CA ASN A 85 -16.65 -17.03 9.37
C ASN A 85 -17.42 -17.06 8.05
N GLY A 86 -17.10 -18.03 7.16
CA GLY A 86 -17.83 -18.25 5.91
C GLY A 86 -17.36 -17.40 4.73
N TYR A 87 -16.21 -16.70 4.84
CA TYR A 87 -15.61 -16.06 3.68
C TYR A 87 -15.04 -17.09 2.70
N LEU A 88 -15.10 -16.78 1.40
CA LEU A 88 -14.44 -17.60 0.39
C LEU A 88 -12.92 -17.39 0.50
N VAL A 89 -12.22 -18.45 0.85
CA VAL A 89 -10.76 -18.47 0.95
C VAL A 89 -10.21 -19.38 -0.13
N PHE A 90 -9.35 -18.82 -0.97
CA PHE A 90 -8.63 -19.55 -2.00
C PHE A 90 -7.13 -19.53 -1.71
N SER A 91 -6.52 -20.70 -1.68
CA SER A 91 -5.07 -20.87 -1.61
C SER A 91 -4.69 -22.05 -2.46
N HIS A 92 -3.75 -21.84 -3.38
CA HIS A 92 -3.26 -22.91 -4.26
C HIS A 92 -1.86 -23.33 -3.78
N ASN A 93 -1.57 -24.65 -3.93
CA ASN A 93 -0.35 -25.29 -3.47
C ASN A 93 -0.17 -25.31 -1.93
N GLN A 94 0.46 -26.37 -1.45
CA GLN A 94 0.91 -26.40 -0.06
C GLN A 94 2.27 -25.71 0.03
N ALA A 95 2.38 -24.78 0.97
CA ALA A 95 3.66 -24.22 1.31
C ALA A 95 4.57 -25.31 1.90
N PRO A 96 5.89 -25.27 1.65
CA PRO A 96 6.83 -26.20 2.25
C PRO A 96 6.86 -26.04 3.78
N ASP A 97 7.47 -27.04 4.45
CA ASP A 97 7.70 -26.97 5.91
C ASP A 97 8.56 -25.77 6.28
N GLY A 98 8.28 -25.17 7.42
CA GLY A 98 8.98 -24.00 7.93
C GLY A 98 8.09 -22.75 7.99
N ASN A 99 8.70 -21.58 7.87
CA ASN A 99 7.99 -20.30 7.98
C ASN A 99 7.33 -19.83 6.66
N PHE A 100 6.77 -20.74 5.91
CA PHE A 100 6.14 -20.42 4.64
C PHE A 100 4.62 -20.39 4.75
N ILE A 101 3.99 -19.54 3.93
CA ILE A 101 2.54 -19.46 3.72
C ILE A 101 2.28 -19.38 2.22
N SER A 102 1.35 -20.16 1.73
CA SER A 102 0.90 -20.06 0.34
C SER A 102 0.18 -18.75 0.07
N PRO A 103 0.32 -18.17 -1.12
CA PRO A 103 -0.50 -17.05 -1.54
C PRO A 103 -1.97 -17.34 -1.29
N THR A 104 -2.64 -16.42 -0.61
CA THR A 104 -4.03 -16.62 -0.19
C THR A 104 -4.88 -15.43 -0.65
N LEU A 105 -5.99 -15.70 -1.31
CA LEU A 105 -7.02 -14.74 -1.66
C LEU A 105 -8.24 -14.96 -0.77
N ILE A 106 -8.77 -13.88 -0.20
CA ILE A 106 -9.96 -13.90 0.66
C ILE A 106 -10.98 -12.92 0.09
N GLU A 107 -12.14 -13.44 -0.30
CA GLU A 107 -13.26 -12.60 -0.74
C GLU A 107 -14.05 -12.13 0.49
N LEU A 108 -14.11 -10.82 0.70
CA LEU A 108 -14.84 -10.17 1.77
C LEU A 108 -16.13 -9.54 1.26
N ASN A 109 -17.08 -9.33 2.15
CA ASN A 109 -18.34 -8.69 1.80
C ASN A 109 -18.24 -7.16 1.78
N SER A 110 -17.36 -6.61 2.63
CA SER A 110 -17.18 -5.16 2.76
C SER A 110 -15.78 -4.79 3.29
N ILE A 111 -15.42 -3.51 3.18
CA ILE A 111 -14.21 -2.95 3.79
C ILE A 111 -14.24 -3.07 5.32
N ASP A 112 -15.41 -3.07 5.93
CA ASP A 112 -15.55 -3.14 7.39
C ASP A 112 -15.15 -4.48 7.96
N ASP A 113 -15.11 -5.53 7.15
CA ASP A 113 -14.60 -6.85 7.53
C ASP A 113 -13.07 -6.85 7.80
N ILE A 114 -12.35 -5.81 7.33
CA ILE A 114 -10.91 -5.65 7.60
C ILE A 114 -10.74 -4.84 8.89
N ASN A 115 -10.38 -5.51 9.97
CA ASN A 115 -10.17 -4.88 11.27
C ASN A 115 -8.75 -4.36 11.47
N GLU A 116 -7.76 -5.06 10.91
CA GLU A 116 -6.34 -4.72 11.03
C GLU A 116 -5.55 -5.12 9.77
N GLU A 117 -4.38 -4.53 9.58
CA GLU A 117 -3.48 -4.89 8.49
C GLU A 117 -2.83 -6.26 8.73
N LYS A 118 -2.87 -7.13 7.73
CA LYS A 118 -2.21 -8.44 7.73
C LYS A 118 -0.95 -8.39 6.85
N PHE A 119 0.21 -8.47 7.49
CA PHE A 119 1.53 -8.41 6.83
C PHE A 119 1.96 -9.80 6.36
N GLY A 120 1.52 -10.20 5.18
CA GLY A 120 1.79 -11.52 4.61
C GLY A 120 1.23 -11.65 3.19
N PRO A 121 1.35 -12.82 2.57
CA PRO A 121 0.90 -13.08 1.21
C PRO A 121 -0.63 -13.31 1.17
N ILE A 122 -1.38 -12.34 1.67
CA ILE A 122 -2.84 -12.37 1.75
C ILE A 122 -3.40 -11.19 0.97
N LEU A 123 -4.19 -11.47 -0.05
CA LEU A 123 -4.93 -10.51 -0.83
C LEU A 123 -6.41 -10.61 -0.48
N HIS A 124 -6.99 -9.51 -0.01
CA HIS A 124 -8.44 -9.40 0.12
C HIS A 124 -9.03 -8.82 -1.16
N VAL A 125 -10.19 -9.32 -1.55
CA VAL A 125 -10.96 -8.78 -2.67
C VAL A 125 -12.37 -8.45 -2.23
N ILE A 126 -12.90 -7.31 -2.69
CA ILE A 126 -14.30 -6.94 -2.54
C ILE A 126 -14.90 -6.55 -3.88
N LYS A 127 -16.17 -6.91 -4.06
CA LYS A 127 -16.99 -6.52 -5.21
C LYS A 127 -17.70 -5.21 -4.91
N TYR A 128 -17.79 -4.28 -5.90
CA TYR A 128 -18.56 -3.06 -5.74
C TYR A 128 -19.38 -2.71 -6.98
N LYS A 129 -20.48 -1.99 -6.77
CA LYS A 129 -21.33 -1.41 -7.81
C LYS A 129 -20.94 0.04 -8.09
N THR A 130 -21.31 0.54 -9.27
CA THR A 130 -20.95 1.89 -9.70
C THR A 130 -21.36 2.97 -8.70
N ASP A 131 -22.53 2.84 -8.09
CA ASP A 131 -23.12 3.78 -7.12
C ASP A 131 -22.52 3.67 -5.70
N GLU A 132 -21.74 2.62 -5.41
CA GLU A 132 -21.11 2.39 -4.11
C GLU A 132 -19.71 3.00 -3.99
N LEU A 133 -19.10 3.46 -5.10
CA LEU A 133 -17.71 3.89 -5.12
C LEU A 133 -17.40 4.99 -4.10
N ASP A 134 -18.26 6.00 -3.97
CA ASP A 134 -18.05 7.11 -3.04
C ASP A 134 -18.14 6.68 -1.57
N GLN A 135 -19.00 5.71 -1.27
CA GLN A 135 -19.11 5.12 0.07
C GLN A 135 -17.84 4.33 0.40
N ILE A 136 -17.33 3.56 -0.57
CA ILE A 136 -16.10 2.79 -0.43
C ILE A 136 -14.90 3.69 -0.19
N LEU A 137 -14.75 4.77 -0.97
CA LEU A 137 -13.66 5.74 -0.78
C LEU A 137 -13.74 6.41 0.61
N THR A 138 -14.96 6.67 1.09
CA THR A 138 -15.18 7.19 2.44
C THR A 138 -14.80 6.16 3.50
N ALA A 139 -15.17 4.90 3.34
CA ALA A 139 -14.81 3.82 4.26
C ALA A 139 -13.28 3.60 4.30
N LEU A 140 -12.59 3.62 3.14
CA LEU A 140 -11.13 3.59 3.07
C LEU A 140 -10.49 4.74 3.84
N LYS A 141 -11.00 5.96 3.65
CA LYS A 141 -10.52 7.14 4.39
C LYS A 141 -10.67 6.97 5.90
N ASN A 142 -11.76 6.38 6.36
CA ASN A 142 -12.00 6.15 7.78
C ASN A 142 -11.07 5.10 8.40
N LYS A 143 -10.54 4.16 7.61
CA LYS A 143 -9.50 3.21 8.07
C LYS A 143 -8.15 3.89 8.32
N GLN A 144 -7.93 5.08 7.78
CA GLN A 144 -6.73 5.91 7.96
C GLN A 144 -5.40 5.29 7.49
N TYR A 145 -5.41 4.18 6.79
CA TYR A 145 -4.25 3.63 6.10
C TYR A 145 -4.09 4.34 4.75
N GLY A 146 -3.12 5.23 4.66
CA GLY A 146 -2.95 6.11 3.51
C GLY A 146 -1.53 6.09 2.92
N LEU A 147 -0.90 4.93 2.75
CA LEU A 147 0.44 4.86 2.18
C LEU A 147 0.41 4.84 0.66
N THR A 148 -0.13 3.77 0.07
CA THR A 148 -0.16 3.58 -1.37
C THR A 148 -1.56 3.21 -1.85
N MET A 149 -1.89 3.65 -3.07
CA MET A 149 -3.12 3.31 -3.77
C MET A 149 -2.85 3.14 -5.26
N GLY A 150 -3.42 2.11 -5.86
CA GLY A 150 -3.41 1.89 -7.31
C GLY A 150 -4.80 2.11 -7.90
N VAL A 151 -4.86 2.73 -9.07
CA VAL A 151 -6.08 2.88 -9.83
C VAL A 151 -5.85 2.38 -11.26
N HIS A 152 -6.63 1.40 -11.68
CA HIS A 152 -6.58 0.86 -13.04
C HIS A 152 -7.79 1.31 -13.85
N SER A 153 -7.58 2.20 -14.80
CA SER A 153 -8.62 2.72 -15.69
C SER A 153 -8.00 3.27 -16.98
N ARG A 154 -8.63 3.00 -18.12
CA ARG A 154 -8.31 3.66 -19.41
C ARG A 154 -9.05 4.99 -19.58
N ILE A 155 -9.87 5.38 -18.60
CA ILE A 155 -10.59 6.65 -18.57
C ILE A 155 -9.90 7.54 -17.52
N GLU A 156 -9.10 8.49 -17.99
CA GLU A 156 -8.29 9.39 -17.17
C GLU A 156 -9.13 10.16 -16.14
N SER A 157 -10.24 10.76 -16.56
CA SER A 157 -11.11 11.54 -15.67
C SER A 157 -11.70 10.71 -14.51
N LYS A 158 -11.89 9.40 -14.70
CA LYS A 158 -12.31 8.51 -13.58
C LYS A 158 -11.17 8.22 -12.62
N ALA A 159 -9.97 8.03 -13.14
CA ALA A 159 -8.79 7.85 -12.28
C ALA A 159 -8.56 9.11 -11.44
N ASP A 160 -8.61 10.30 -12.04
CA ASP A 160 -8.44 11.58 -11.35
C ASP A 160 -9.51 11.82 -10.28
N ASP A 161 -10.77 11.49 -10.55
CA ASP A 161 -11.86 11.61 -9.55
C ASP A 161 -11.59 10.74 -8.32
N ILE A 162 -11.15 9.49 -8.52
CA ILE A 162 -10.79 8.57 -7.43
C ILE A 162 -9.59 9.10 -6.65
N ILE A 163 -8.55 9.57 -7.34
CA ILE A 163 -7.33 10.07 -6.72
C ILE A 163 -7.63 11.30 -5.84
N ASN A 164 -8.43 12.23 -6.34
CA ASN A 164 -8.79 13.45 -5.62
C ASN A 164 -9.60 13.19 -4.34
N LYS A 165 -10.27 12.04 -4.26
CA LYS A 165 -11.02 11.60 -3.07
C LYS A 165 -10.18 10.73 -2.11
N SER A 166 -9.00 10.28 -2.54
CA SER A 166 -8.11 9.42 -1.77
C SER A 166 -7.28 10.21 -0.75
N ILE A 167 -6.90 9.54 0.35
CA ILE A 167 -5.92 10.05 1.32
C ILE A 167 -4.53 9.46 1.10
N ALA A 168 -4.34 8.57 0.12
CA ALA A 168 -3.06 7.92 -0.09
C ALA A 168 -1.96 8.92 -0.43
N GLY A 169 -0.85 8.81 0.26
CA GLY A 169 0.30 9.66 0.02
C GLY A 169 0.99 9.38 -1.32
N ASN A 170 0.94 8.15 -1.79
CA ASN A 170 1.47 7.74 -3.09
C ASN A 170 0.37 7.05 -3.88
N THR A 171 0.04 7.59 -5.05
CA THR A 171 -0.97 7.04 -5.94
C THR A 171 -0.36 6.68 -7.28
N TYR A 172 -0.72 5.52 -7.78
CA TYR A 172 -0.22 4.95 -9.02
C TYR A 172 -1.37 4.66 -9.98
N ILE A 173 -1.20 5.00 -11.25
CA ILE A 173 -2.21 4.78 -12.30
C ILE A 173 -1.68 3.73 -13.27
N ASN A 174 -2.48 2.67 -13.49
CA ASN A 174 -2.20 1.59 -14.44
C ASN A 174 -0.81 0.95 -14.27
N ARG A 175 -0.39 0.77 -13.03
CA ARG A 175 0.84 0.06 -12.66
C ARG A 175 0.75 -0.50 -11.23
N ASP A 176 1.70 -1.32 -10.85
CA ASP A 176 1.87 -1.84 -9.49
C ASP A 176 2.10 -0.71 -8.46
N ILE A 177 1.80 -0.98 -7.19
CA ILE A 177 1.90 -0.01 -6.09
C ILE A 177 3.14 -0.18 -5.21
N VAL A 178 4.05 -1.06 -5.60
CA VAL A 178 5.30 -1.35 -4.89
C VAL A 178 6.51 -0.73 -5.59
N GLY A 179 7.60 -0.52 -4.85
CA GLY A 179 8.87 -0.11 -5.44
C GLY A 179 8.92 1.35 -5.89
N ALA A 180 8.68 2.30 -4.98
CA ALA A 180 8.93 3.71 -5.28
C ALA A 180 10.38 3.96 -5.69
N VAL A 181 10.59 4.76 -6.75
CA VAL A 181 11.92 5.07 -7.28
C VAL A 181 12.52 6.23 -6.51
N VAL A 182 13.64 5.99 -5.84
CA VAL A 182 14.37 7.01 -5.06
C VAL A 182 14.77 8.17 -5.97
N GLY A 183 14.55 9.40 -5.49
CA GLY A 183 14.90 10.63 -6.21
C GLY A 183 13.84 11.13 -7.19
N SER A 184 12.95 10.26 -7.69
CA SER A 184 11.87 10.65 -8.61
C SER A 184 10.47 10.49 -8.01
N GLN A 185 10.32 9.62 -7.02
CA GLN A 185 9.04 9.33 -6.37
C GLN A 185 9.19 9.47 -4.85
N PRO A 186 9.05 10.68 -4.29
CA PRO A 186 9.03 10.88 -2.84
C PRO A 186 7.98 9.97 -2.19
N PHE A 187 8.38 9.24 -1.14
CA PHE A 187 7.59 8.18 -0.57
C PHE A 187 7.19 8.47 0.87
N GLY A 188 5.89 8.33 1.16
CA GLY A 188 5.33 8.51 2.49
C GLY A 188 3.81 8.59 2.45
N GLY A 189 3.18 8.12 3.51
CA GLY A 189 1.73 8.07 3.66
C GLY A 189 1.14 9.22 4.45
N THR A 190 -0.14 9.11 4.69
CA THR A 190 -0.93 9.98 5.56
C THR A 190 -1.66 9.16 6.63
N GLY A 191 -2.26 9.81 7.60
CA GLY A 191 -2.99 9.14 8.68
C GLY A 191 -2.08 8.21 9.48
N LEU A 192 -2.47 6.96 9.68
CA LEU A 192 -1.68 5.93 10.37
C LEU A 192 -0.40 5.52 9.60
N SER A 193 -0.30 5.87 8.32
CA SER A 193 0.81 5.49 7.45
C SER A 193 1.82 6.61 7.21
N GLY A 194 1.75 7.72 7.94
CA GLY A 194 2.63 8.86 7.70
C GLY A 194 2.93 9.65 8.96
N THR A 195 4.13 10.25 9.01
CA THR A 195 4.62 11.04 10.15
C THR A 195 5.07 12.46 9.76
N GLY A 196 4.89 12.86 8.50
CA GLY A 196 5.35 14.15 8.03
C GLY A 196 5.62 14.19 6.53
N PHE A 197 6.59 14.98 6.14
CA PHE A 197 7.00 15.11 4.75
C PHE A 197 7.55 13.79 4.17
N LYS A 198 7.31 13.58 2.89
CA LYS A 198 7.73 12.36 2.20
C LYS A 198 9.25 12.24 2.13
N ALA A 199 9.75 11.03 2.43
CA ALA A 199 11.16 10.70 2.28
C ALA A 199 11.63 10.89 0.84
N GLY A 200 12.79 11.53 0.66
CA GLY A 200 13.32 11.89 -0.66
C GLY A 200 12.60 13.05 -1.35
N GLY A 201 11.62 13.69 -0.68
CA GLY A 201 10.92 14.86 -1.21
C GLY A 201 11.63 16.18 -0.89
N PRO A 202 11.33 17.26 -1.63
CA PRO A 202 11.99 18.55 -1.50
C PRO A 202 11.79 19.20 -0.12
N ASN A 203 10.69 18.85 0.56
CA ASN A 203 10.33 19.41 1.87
C ASN A 203 10.77 18.53 3.05
N TYR A 204 11.46 17.40 2.80
CA TYR A 204 11.79 16.44 3.85
C TYR A 204 12.64 17.04 4.98
N LEU A 205 13.59 17.90 4.63
CA LEU A 205 14.47 18.52 5.62
C LEU A 205 13.76 19.54 6.52
N LEU A 206 12.61 20.09 6.09
CA LEU A 206 11.87 21.08 6.88
C LEU A 206 11.34 20.51 8.21
N GLN A 207 11.18 19.20 8.32
CA GLN A 207 10.73 18.55 9.56
C GLN A 207 11.83 18.48 10.65
N PHE A 208 13.08 18.80 10.31
CA PHE A 208 14.25 18.78 11.23
C PHE A 208 14.73 20.16 11.64
N VAL A 209 14.03 21.21 11.25
CA VAL A 209 14.40 22.61 11.54
C VAL A 209 13.22 23.35 12.14
N ASP A 210 13.54 24.28 13.04
CA ASP A 210 12.58 25.22 13.61
C ASP A 210 12.81 26.61 13.05
N GLU A 211 11.75 27.34 12.76
CA GLU A 211 11.82 28.72 12.37
C GLU A 211 12.04 29.61 13.61
N ARG A 212 13.07 30.48 13.57
CA ARG A 212 13.34 31.44 14.61
C ARG A 212 13.45 32.84 14.04
N SER A 213 12.62 33.75 14.53
CA SER A 213 12.69 35.17 14.20
C SER A 213 13.52 35.91 15.23
N ILE A 214 14.52 36.70 14.77
CA ILE A 214 15.33 37.54 15.62
C ILE A 214 15.28 38.97 15.08
N THR A 215 14.76 39.88 15.90
CA THR A 215 14.75 41.32 15.57
C THR A 215 15.74 42.05 16.45
N LYS A 216 16.67 42.77 15.84
CA LYS A 216 17.63 43.62 16.54
C LYS A 216 17.32 45.08 16.29
N ASN A 217 17.28 45.87 17.37
CA ASN A 217 17.19 47.33 17.27
C ASN A 217 18.61 47.88 17.11
N THR A 218 19.04 48.19 15.90
CA THR A 218 20.39 48.70 15.60
C THR A 218 20.59 50.13 16.09
N VAL A 219 19.52 50.92 16.30
CA VAL A 219 19.64 52.29 16.86
C VAL A 219 20.10 52.25 18.31
N ALA A 220 19.81 51.18 19.04
CA ALA A 220 20.26 51.02 20.44
C ALA A 220 21.77 50.85 20.59
N PHE A 221 22.51 50.54 19.49
CA PHE A 221 23.97 50.48 19.47
C PHE A 221 24.63 51.86 19.35
N GLY A 222 23.89 52.99 19.39
CA GLY A 222 24.41 54.34 19.40
C GLY A 222 25.00 54.85 18.08
N GLY A 223 24.77 54.17 16.96
CA GLY A 223 25.17 54.62 15.63
C GLY A 223 26.70 54.65 15.36
N ASN A 224 27.51 54.07 16.23
CA ASN A 224 28.95 53.96 15.99
C ASN A 224 29.25 52.76 15.07
N ALA A 225 29.61 53.05 13.81
CA ALA A 225 29.91 52.05 12.81
C ALA A 225 31.13 51.15 13.17
N GLU A 226 32.06 51.64 13.96
CA GLU A 226 33.21 50.86 14.43
C GLU A 226 32.81 49.77 15.41
N ILE A 227 31.82 50.02 16.29
CA ILE A 227 31.30 49.04 17.24
C ILE A 227 30.47 47.96 16.51
N LEU A 228 29.79 48.32 15.42
CA LEU A 228 28.99 47.39 14.64
C LEU A 228 29.81 46.36 13.84
N ASN A 229 31.07 46.67 13.58
CA ASN A 229 32.02 45.86 12.78
C ASN A 229 33.12 45.19 13.62
N LEU A 230 33.04 45.24 14.96
CA LEU A 230 33.95 44.46 15.79
C LEU A 230 33.62 42.99 15.66
N GLU A 231 34.51 42.23 15.07
CA GLU A 231 34.56 40.78 15.16
C GLU A 231 35.23 40.39 16.49
N ASP A 232 34.59 39.49 17.24
CA ASP A 232 35.13 38.90 18.48
C ASP A 232 36.29 37.94 18.18
#